data_bc0e0f34a08fd6afc68a0e211a00aec5
#
_entry.id   bc0e0f34a08fd6afc68a0e211a00aec5
#
_cell.length_a   1.000
_cell.length_b   1.000
_cell.length_c   1.000
_cell.angle_alpha   90.00
_cell.angle_beta   90.00
_cell.angle_gamma   90.00
#
_symmetry.space_group_name_H-M   'P 1'
#
loop_
_entity.id
_entity.type
_entity.pdbx_description
1 polymer ?
#
loop_
_entity_poly.entity_id
_entity_poly.type
_entity_poly.pdbx_seq_one_letter_code
_entity_poly.pdbx_strand_id
1 'polypeptide(L)'
;MAMKRYLPDELAEAIRLHGMWRRNDDGGVRANLGGADLVGAYLGGAHLGGAYLGGANLSGANLGGADLVGAYLVGANLGGADLGGADLVGAYLVGANLGGADLGGANLSRANLGGANLGGATGSDLALAMGMHIPPEGPFWGWKKCRGGVIVKLLIPAEANRSHGAERKCRCEFADVLEVIGAETGESDHTPRITYRAGERVTPDAWDENRWDMCSNGIHFFLTRLEAENYNL
;
A
#
# COMPACT_ATOMS: atom_id res chain seq x y z
N MET A 1 32.86 1.80 1.31
CA MET A 1 33.02 0.47 0.67
C MET A 1 32.42 0.61 -0.73
N ALA A 2 33.10 0.15 -1.82
CA ALA A 2 32.51 0.22 -3.16
C ALA A 2 31.31 -0.76 -3.23
N MET A 3 30.20 -0.31 -3.87
CA MET A 3 29.04 -1.18 -4.11
C MET A 3 29.45 -2.34 -5.02
N LYS A 4 29.00 -3.55 -4.71
CA LYS A 4 29.25 -4.70 -5.59
C LYS A 4 28.40 -4.57 -6.84
N ARG A 5 29.04 -4.52 -7.99
CA ARG A 5 28.39 -4.56 -9.30
C ARG A 5 28.31 -6.02 -9.77
N TYR A 6 27.14 -6.46 -10.16
CA TYR A 6 26.93 -7.78 -10.74
C TYR A 6 27.04 -7.71 -12.26
N LEU A 7 27.76 -8.63 -12.87
CA LEU A 7 27.64 -8.88 -14.29
C LEU A 7 26.26 -9.49 -14.59
N PRO A 8 25.70 -9.31 -15.79
CA PRO A 8 24.38 -9.85 -16.14
C PRO A 8 24.23 -11.35 -15.83
N ASP A 9 25.24 -12.15 -16.19
CA ASP A 9 25.24 -13.60 -15.95
C ASP A 9 25.32 -13.95 -14.45
N GLU A 10 26.09 -13.18 -13.67
CA GLU A 10 26.19 -13.37 -12.21
C GLU A 10 24.84 -13.07 -11.52
N LEU A 11 24.15 -12.01 -11.97
CA LEU A 11 22.85 -11.64 -11.45
C LEU A 11 21.79 -12.70 -11.81
N ALA A 12 21.79 -13.14 -13.07
CA ALA A 12 20.90 -14.20 -13.55
C ALA A 12 21.10 -15.49 -12.76
N GLU A 13 22.36 -15.89 -12.50
CA GLU A 13 22.67 -17.07 -11.72
C GLU A 13 22.23 -16.91 -10.24
N ALA A 14 22.42 -15.74 -9.64
CA ALA A 14 21.97 -15.48 -8.28
C ALA A 14 20.45 -15.60 -8.16
N ILE A 15 19.70 -15.10 -9.16
CA ILE A 15 18.24 -15.20 -9.21
C ILE A 15 17.80 -16.65 -9.44
N ARG A 16 18.48 -17.40 -10.32
CA ARG A 16 18.20 -18.81 -10.57
C ARG A 16 18.37 -19.66 -9.31
N LEU A 17 19.49 -19.49 -8.60
CA LEU A 17 19.80 -20.19 -7.34
C LEU A 17 18.78 -19.80 -6.25
N HIS A 18 18.35 -18.53 -6.23
CA HIS A 18 17.31 -18.09 -5.31
C HIS A 18 15.96 -18.76 -5.60
N GLY A 19 15.60 -18.91 -6.88
CA GLY A 19 14.41 -19.66 -7.28
C GLY A 19 14.44 -21.11 -6.80
N MET A 20 15.61 -21.76 -6.88
CA MET A 20 15.82 -23.11 -6.30
C MET A 20 15.66 -23.10 -4.76
N TRP A 21 16.25 -22.13 -4.10
CA TRP A 21 16.10 -21.96 -2.64
C TRP A 21 14.63 -21.82 -2.23
N ARG A 22 13.85 -21.04 -2.94
CA ARG A 22 12.42 -20.87 -2.66
C ARG A 22 11.60 -22.15 -2.80
N ARG A 23 11.97 -23.03 -3.72
CA ARG A 23 11.34 -24.34 -3.92
C ARG A 23 11.92 -25.42 -3.01
N ASN A 24 12.92 -25.09 -2.19
CA ASN A 24 13.67 -26.04 -1.36
C ASN A 24 14.39 -27.12 -2.18
N ASP A 25 14.83 -26.75 -3.39
CA ASP A 25 15.62 -27.63 -4.27
C ASP A 25 17.08 -27.70 -3.77
N ASP A 26 17.74 -28.86 -3.97
CA ASP A 26 19.14 -29.03 -3.61
C ASP A 26 20.04 -28.03 -4.34
N GLY A 27 20.98 -27.44 -3.62
CA GLY A 27 21.90 -26.43 -4.16
C GLY A 27 21.28 -25.03 -4.32
N GLY A 28 20.02 -24.82 -3.91
CA GLY A 28 19.40 -23.52 -3.87
C GLY A 28 20.07 -22.59 -2.86
N VAL A 29 20.31 -21.33 -3.26
CA VAL A 29 20.95 -20.31 -2.39
C VAL A 29 20.10 -19.07 -2.37
N ARG A 30 19.75 -18.59 -1.17
CA ARG A 30 19.02 -17.33 -1.00
C ARG A 30 19.84 -16.16 -1.54
N ALA A 31 19.25 -15.37 -2.44
CA ALA A 31 19.94 -14.22 -3.01
C ALA A 31 20.30 -13.18 -1.95
N ASN A 32 21.58 -12.85 -1.88
CA ASN A 32 22.09 -11.74 -1.09
C ASN A 32 22.64 -10.66 -2.04
N LEU A 33 21.78 -9.68 -2.33
CA LEU A 33 22.04 -8.52 -3.18
C LEU A 33 22.14 -7.24 -2.34
N GLY A 34 22.38 -7.38 -1.03
CA GLY A 34 22.53 -6.25 -0.11
C GLY A 34 23.66 -5.33 -0.53
N GLY A 35 23.39 -4.02 -0.63
CA GLY A 35 24.35 -3.00 -1.07
C GLY A 35 24.83 -3.17 -2.51
N ALA A 36 24.18 -3.97 -3.35
CA ALA A 36 24.55 -4.16 -4.75
C ALA A 36 24.23 -2.91 -5.59
N ASP A 37 25.06 -2.65 -6.62
CA ASP A 37 24.74 -1.69 -7.68
C ASP A 37 23.94 -2.41 -8.78
N LEU A 38 22.62 -2.14 -8.80
CA LEU A 38 21.63 -2.71 -9.71
C LEU A 38 20.91 -1.60 -10.50
N VAL A 39 21.56 -0.45 -10.70
CA VAL A 39 21.00 0.67 -11.46
C VAL A 39 20.59 0.22 -12.85
N GLY A 40 19.31 0.46 -13.21
CA GLY A 40 18.75 0.09 -14.51
C GLY A 40 18.68 -1.43 -14.77
N ALA A 41 18.84 -2.27 -13.77
CA ALA A 41 18.81 -3.73 -13.94
C ALA A 41 17.44 -4.20 -14.47
N TYR A 42 17.47 -5.19 -15.37
CA TYR A 42 16.26 -5.85 -15.88
C TYR A 42 15.88 -7.02 -14.96
N LEU A 43 14.92 -6.78 -14.07
CA LEU A 43 14.43 -7.71 -13.06
C LEU A 43 12.92 -7.97 -13.19
N GLY A 44 12.33 -7.62 -14.34
CA GLY A 44 10.92 -7.84 -14.63
C GLY A 44 10.54 -9.31 -14.49
N GLY A 45 9.49 -9.59 -13.70
CA GLY A 45 9.04 -10.95 -13.41
C GLY A 45 10.00 -11.81 -12.57
N ALA A 46 11.11 -11.25 -12.05
CA ALA A 46 12.08 -12.00 -11.25
C ALA A 46 11.48 -12.53 -9.95
N HIS A 47 11.79 -13.76 -9.60
CA HIS A 47 11.38 -14.37 -8.34
C HIS A 47 12.38 -14.01 -7.22
N LEU A 48 12.15 -12.91 -6.54
CA LEU A 48 13.00 -12.35 -5.47
C LEU A 48 12.32 -12.36 -4.08
N GLY A 49 11.25 -13.15 -3.92
CA GLY A 49 10.52 -13.23 -2.65
C GLY A 49 11.42 -13.66 -1.50
N GLY A 50 11.52 -12.82 -0.48
CA GLY A 50 12.41 -13.03 0.66
C GLY A 50 13.89 -12.73 0.40
N ALA A 51 14.33 -12.27 -0.77
CA ALA A 51 15.71 -11.92 -1.05
C ALA A 51 16.24 -10.80 -0.15
N TYR A 52 17.56 -10.74 0.07
CA TYR A 52 18.21 -9.63 0.77
C TYR A 52 18.65 -8.57 -0.26
N LEU A 53 17.99 -7.39 -0.22
CA LEU A 53 18.21 -6.23 -1.08
C LEU A 53 18.46 -4.95 -0.26
N GLY A 54 18.72 -5.09 1.05
CA GLY A 54 18.93 -3.95 1.93
C GLY A 54 20.06 -3.04 1.44
N GLY A 55 19.81 -1.75 1.31
CA GLY A 55 20.77 -0.76 0.83
C GLY A 55 21.20 -0.93 -0.63
N ALA A 56 20.60 -1.82 -1.41
CA ALA A 56 20.89 -1.96 -2.85
C ALA A 56 20.47 -0.70 -3.61
N ASN A 57 21.21 -0.37 -4.66
CA ASN A 57 20.86 0.69 -5.57
C ASN A 57 20.12 0.11 -6.79
N LEU A 58 18.81 0.21 -6.79
CA LEU A 58 17.86 -0.23 -7.81
C LEU A 58 17.27 0.95 -8.61
N SER A 59 17.97 2.11 -8.59
CA SER A 59 17.48 3.30 -9.27
C SER A 59 17.23 3.05 -10.75
N GLY A 60 16.02 3.36 -11.23
CA GLY A 60 15.60 3.11 -12.62
C GLY A 60 15.57 1.64 -13.05
N ALA A 61 15.67 0.68 -12.12
CA ALA A 61 15.56 -0.74 -12.47
C ALA A 61 14.13 -1.09 -12.91
N ASN A 62 14.01 -2.05 -13.84
CA ASN A 62 12.73 -2.64 -14.19
C ASN A 62 12.47 -3.83 -13.26
N LEU A 63 11.44 -3.72 -12.43
CA LEU A 63 10.93 -4.74 -11.50
C LEU A 63 9.46 -5.07 -11.81
N GLY A 64 8.97 -4.68 -13.00
CA GLY A 64 7.58 -4.89 -13.40
C GLY A 64 7.16 -6.35 -13.25
N GLY A 65 6.08 -6.62 -12.51
CA GLY A 65 5.58 -7.96 -12.24
C GLY A 65 6.51 -8.85 -11.41
N ALA A 66 7.58 -8.33 -10.81
CA ALA A 66 8.49 -9.13 -9.98
C ALA A 66 7.80 -9.61 -8.69
N ASP A 67 8.12 -10.82 -8.26
CA ASP A 67 7.76 -11.34 -6.94
C ASP A 67 8.80 -10.87 -5.91
N LEU A 68 8.39 -9.97 -5.03
CA LEU A 68 9.18 -9.40 -3.94
C LEU A 68 8.53 -9.67 -2.57
N VAL A 69 7.66 -10.69 -2.48
CA VAL A 69 6.96 -11.05 -1.24
C VAL A 69 7.95 -11.25 -0.10
N GLY A 70 7.82 -10.49 0.98
CA GLY A 70 8.70 -10.55 2.15
C GLY A 70 10.18 -10.20 1.87
N ALA A 71 10.50 -9.58 0.73
CA ALA A 71 11.86 -9.16 0.42
C ALA A 71 12.37 -8.08 1.38
N TYR A 72 13.67 -8.09 1.69
CA TYR A 72 14.31 -7.14 2.60
C TYR A 72 14.92 -5.99 1.79
N LEU A 73 14.19 -4.87 1.70
CA LEU A 73 14.53 -3.67 0.93
C LEU A 73 14.84 -2.46 1.83
N VAL A 74 15.21 -2.71 3.10
CA VAL A 74 15.50 -1.64 4.08
C VAL A 74 16.59 -0.73 3.54
N GLY A 75 16.29 0.57 3.42
CA GLY A 75 17.22 1.59 2.91
C GLY A 75 17.62 1.43 1.44
N ALA A 76 16.96 0.57 0.66
CA ALA A 76 17.23 0.43 -0.77
C ALA A 76 16.85 1.70 -1.54
N ASN A 77 17.58 1.99 -2.61
CA ASN A 77 17.24 3.08 -3.52
C ASN A 77 16.49 2.52 -4.74
N LEU A 78 15.19 2.77 -4.80
CA LEU A 78 14.26 2.39 -5.87
C LEU A 78 13.80 3.64 -6.66
N GLY A 79 14.55 4.75 -6.58
CA GLY A 79 14.18 5.99 -7.24
C GLY A 79 14.00 5.82 -8.75
N GLY A 80 12.80 6.16 -9.25
CA GLY A 80 12.45 6.01 -10.66
C GLY A 80 12.38 4.56 -11.17
N ALA A 81 12.38 3.56 -10.28
CA ALA A 81 12.21 2.15 -10.70
C ALA A 81 10.78 1.88 -11.19
N ASP A 82 10.66 0.98 -12.17
CA ASP A 82 9.38 0.41 -12.57
C ASP A 82 9.04 -0.78 -11.66
N LEU A 83 7.99 -0.66 -10.87
CA LEU A 83 7.42 -1.68 -10.00
C LEU A 83 5.98 -2.04 -10.42
N GLY A 84 5.59 -1.69 -11.64
CA GLY A 84 4.26 -1.93 -12.17
C GLY A 84 3.85 -3.40 -12.03
N GLY A 85 2.75 -3.67 -11.32
CA GLY A 85 2.27 -5.04 -11.08
C GLY A 85 3.16 -5.91 -10.19
N ALA A 86 4.22 -5.39 -9.56
CA ALA A 86 5.08 -6.17 -8.66
C ALA A 86 4.33 -6.59 -7.38
N ASP A 87 4.63 -7.79 -6.89
CA ASP A 87 4.10 -8.29 -5.62
C ASP A 87 5.09 -8.02 -4.47
N LEU A 88 4.76 -7.02 -3.65
CA LEU A 88 5.54 -6.57 -2.49
C LEU A 88 4.88 -6.94 -1.15
N VAL A 89 3.98 -7.94 -1.14
CA VAL A 89 3.28 -8.36 0.08
C VAL A 89 4.28 -8.65 1.21
N GLY A 90 4.12 -7.92 2.34
CA GLY A 90 4.96 -8.09 3.51
C GLY A 90 6.44 -7.71 3.31
N ALA A 91 6.80 -7.02 2.23
CA ALA A 91 8.17 -6.56 2.00
C ALA A 91 8.61 -5.52 3.06
N TYR A 92 9.89 -5.51 3.40
CA TYR A 92 10.48 -4.58 4.37
C TYR A 92 11.13 -3.41 3.63
N LEU A 93 10.42 -2.28 3.53
CA LEU A 93 10.81 -1.06 2.81
C LEU A 93 11.18 0.10 3.74
N VAL A 94 11.49 -0.18 5.00
CA VAL A 94 11.84 0.86 5.98
C VAL A 94 12.98 1.73 5.46
N GLY A 95 12.75 3.04 5.37
CA GLY A 95 13.73 4.02 4.89
C GLY A 95 14.12 3.88 3.42
N ALA A 96 13.42 3.08 2.62
CA ALA A 96 13.68 2.95 1.18
C ALA A 96 13.33 4.25 0.44
N ASN A 97 14.05 4.55 -0.62
CA ASN A 97 13.72 5.63 -1.53
C ASN A 97 12.95 5.11 -2.73
N LEU A 98 11.67 5.45 -2.85
CA LEU A 98 10.77 5.14 -3.96
C LEU A 98 10.41 6.42 -4.75
N GLY A 99 11.18 7.49 -4.60
CA GLY A 99 10.91 8.76 -5.25
C GLY A 99 10.83 8.61 -6.77
N GLY A 100 9.70 9.00 -7.37
CA GLY A 100 9.45 8.87 -8.81
C GLY A 100 9.28 7.44 -9.34
N ALA A 101 9.21 6.42 -8.48
CA ALA A 101 8.95 5.03 -8.91
C ALA A 101 7.53 4.87 -9.48
N ASP A 102 7.37 3.96 -10.44
CA ASP A 102 6.05 3.52 -10.88
C ASP A 102 5.57 2.32 -10.06
N LEU A 103 4.48 2.51 -9.32
CA LEU A 103 3.82 1.50 -8.49
C LEU A 103 2.46 1.06 -9.07
N GLY A 104 2.20 1.35 -10.34
CA GLY A 104 0.95 1.02 -11.01
C GLY A 104 0.60 -0.46 -10.88
N GLY A 105 -0.49 -0.78 -10.16
CA GLY A 105 -0.91 -2.17 -9.93
C GLY A 105 -0.02 -2.99 -9.00
N ALA A 106 1.01 -2.41 -8.38
CA ALA A 106 1.83 -3.10 -7.38
C ALA A 106 1.01 -3.45 -6.13
N ASN A 107 1.31 -4.60 -5.54
CA ASN A 107 0.67 -5.06 -4.30
C ASN A 107 1.58 -4.82 -3.09
N LEU A 108 1.34 -3.75 -2.35
CA LEU A 108 2.07 -3.39 -1.12
C LEU A 108 1.38 -3.87 0.17
N SER A 109 0.43 -4.80 0.09
CA SER A 109 -0.29 -5.30 1.26
C SER A 109 0.68 -5.80 2.34
N ARG A 110 0.51 -5.31 3.57
CA ARG A 110 1.37 -5.64 4.72
C ARG A 110 2.86 -5.26 4.56
N ALA A 111 3.23 -4.51 3.52
CA ALA A 111 4.59 -3.99 3.39
C ALA A 111 4.89 -2.97 4.50
N ASN A 112 6.11 -2.99 5.01
CA ASN A 112 6.55 -2.00 6.00
C ASN A 112 7.26 -0.84 5.30
N LEU A 113 6.57 0.28 5.17
CA LEU A 113 7.03 1.52 4.51
C LEU A 113 7.53 2.59 5.51
N GLY A 114 7.82 2.22 6.75
CA GLY A 114 8.23 3.18 7.79
C GLY A 114 9.40 4.06 7.32
N GLY A 115 9.18 5.38 7.22
CA GLY A 115 10.19 6.33 6.77
C GLY A 115 10.60 6.23 5.30
N ALA A 116 9.90 5.47 4.46
CA ALA A 116 10.15 5.41 3.02
C ALA A 116 9.78 6.75 2.35
N ASN A 117 10.57 7.14 1.35
CA ASN A 117 10.28 8.29 0.50
C ASN A 117 9.49 7.85 -0.72
N LEU A 118 8.27 8.36 -0.90
CA LEU A 118 7.38 8.10 -2.03
C LEU A 118 7.13 9.37 -2.87
N GLY A 119 7.93 10.42 -2.69
CA GLY A 119 7.77 11.68 -3.39
C GLY A 119 7.79 11.51 -4.91
N GLY A 120 6.71 11.90 -5.60
CA GLY A 120 6.57 11.77 -7.05
C GLY A 120 6.39 10.34 -7.59
N ALA A 121 6.24 9.33 -6.72
CA ALA A 121 5.87 7.99 -7.18
C ALA A 121 4.48 8.00 -7.82
N THR A 122 4.31 7.26 -8.93
CA THR A 122 3.05 7.12 -9.65
C THR A 122 2.34 5.81 -9.32
N GLY A 123 1.01 5.75 -9.46
CA GLY A 123 0.23 4.55 -9.10
C GLY A 123 0.26 4.18 -7.63
N SER A 124 0.90 5.02 -6.79
CA SER A 124 1.11 4.77 -5.37
C SER A 124 -0.18 4.82 -4.55
N ASP A 125 -1.17 5.59 -4.97
CA ASP A 125 -2.38 5.81 -4.17
C ASP A 125 -3.14 4.50 -3.90
N LEU A 126 -3.31 3.66 -4.93
CA LEU A 126 -3.96 2.36 -4.77
C LEU A 126 -3.04 1.34 -4.08
N ALA A 127 -1.75 1.31 -4.47
CA ALA A 127 -0.77 0.40 -3.90
C ALA A 127 -0.52 0.67 -2.40
N LEU A 128 -0.41 1.95 -2.03
CA LEU A 128 -0.29 2.39 -0.63
C LEU A 128 -1.53 2.07 0.19
N ALA A 129 -2.71 2.29 -0.39
CA ALA A 129 -3.96 1.95 0.27
C ALA A 129 -4.05 0.45 0.59
N MET A 130 -3.53 -0.43 -0.27
CA MET A 130 -3.48 -1.88 0.00
C MET A 130 -2.55 -2.25 1.15
N GLY A 131 -1.54 -1.44 1.44
CA GLY A 131 -0.61 -1.61 2.57
C GLY A 131 -0.98 -0.85 3.83
N MET A 132 -1.84 0.18 3.73
CA MET A 132 -2.17 1.03 4.87
C MET A 132 -3.17 0.35 5.81
N HIS A 133 -2.79 0.30 7.07
CA HIS A 133 -3.70 -0.02 8.17
C HIS A 133 -4.19 1.29 8.78
N ILE A 134 -5.41 1.27 9.33
CA ILE A 134 -5.91 2.40 10.12
C ILE A 134 -4.89 2.70 11.23
N PRO A 135 -4.43 3.96 11.38
CA PRO A 135 -3.55 4.32 12.47
C PRO A 135 -4.19 3.93 13.82
N PRO A 136 -3.47 3.24 14.71
CA PRO A 136 -4.01 2.86 16.01
C PRO A 136 -4.31 4.08 16.89
N GLU A 137 -3.58 5.17 16.70
CA GLU A 137 -3.67 6.40 17.47
C GLU A 137 -3.67 7.64 16.57
N GLY A 138 -4.17 8.77 17.10
CA GLY A 138 -4.21 10.06 16.43
C GLY A 138 -5.33 10.19 15.39
N PRO A 139 -5.61 11.41 14.93
CA PRO A 139 -6.58 11.67 13.88
C PRO A 139 -6.00 11.29 12.50
N PHE A 140 -6.87 10.89 11.58
CA PHE A 140 -6.49 10.62 10.19
C PHE A 140 -7.65 10.90 9.24
N TRP A 141 -7.37 10.90 7.94
CA TRP A 141 -8.35 11.15 6.90
C TRP A 141 -8.87 9.86 6.28
N GLY A 142 -10.16 9.85 5.95
CA GLY A 142 -10.81 8.79 5.19
C GLY A 142 -11.66 9.37 4.07
N TRP A 143 -12.09 8.51 3.16
CA TRP A 143 -12.87 8.87 2.00
C TRP A 143 -14.08 7.95 1.88
N LYS A 144 -15.22 8.51 1.54
CA LYS A 144 -16.46 7.77 1.38
C LYS A 144 -17.11 8.07 0.04
N LYS A 145 -17.56 7.02 -0.66
CA LYS A 145 -18.49 7.18 -1.77
C LYS A 145 -19.90 7.19 -1.23
N CYS A 146 -20.66 8.15 -1.69
CA CYS A 146 -22.08 8.32 -1.43
C CYS A 146 -22.88 8.10 -2.72
N ARG A 147 -24.20 8.10 -2.60
CA ARG A 147 -25.11 7.95 -3.73
C ARG A 147 -24.84 8.97 -4.82
N GLY A 148 -25.10 8.60 -6.08
CA GLY A 148 -24.84 9.48 -7.23
C GLY A 148 -23.37 9.73 -7.52
N GLY A 149 -22.45 8.95 -6.91
CA GLY A 149 -21.00 9.10 -7.13
C GLY A 149 -20.36 10.25 -6.36
N VAL A 150 -21.08 10.87 -5.42
CA VAL A 150 -20.55 11.93 -4.56
C VAL A 150 -19.46 11.37 -3.65
N ILE A 151 -18.34 12.06 -3.56
CA ILE A 151 -17.20 11.68 -2.71
C ILE A 151 -17.12 12.63 -1.51
N VAL A 152 -16.95 12.05 -0.32
CA VAL A 152 -16.86 12.80 0.93
C VAL A 152 -15.49 12.54 1.54
N LYS A 153 -14.79 13.62 1.93
CA LYS A 153 -13.57 13.57 2.72
C LYS A 153 -13.92 13.70 4.20
N LEU A 154 -13.45 12.76 4.98
CA LEU A 154 -13.72 12.65 6.40
C LEU A 154 -12.44 12.85 7.21
N LEU A 155 -12.50 13.54 8.33
CA LEU A 155 -11.53 13.44 9.41
C LEU A 155 -12.09 12.47 10.44
N ILE A 156 -11.35 11.41 10.71
CA ILE A 156 -11.64 10.49 11.81
C ILE A 156 -10.83 10.98 13.02
N PRO A 157 -11.48 11.55 14.04
CA PRO A 157 -10.80 12.09 15.22
C PRO A 157 -10.08 11.01 16.02
N ALA A 158 -9.11 11.42 16.84
CA ALA A 158 -8.32 10.50 17.66
C ALA A 158 -9.18 9.68 18.63
N GLU A 159 -10.22 10.31 19.16
CA GLU A 159 -11.16 9.75 20.14
C GLU A 159 -12.25 8.85 19.52
N ALA A 160 -12.42 8.86 18.19
CA ALA A 160 -13.39 7.99 17.53
C ALA A 160 -12.93 6.54 17.55
N ASN A 161 -13.79 5.63 18.02
CA ASN A 161 -13.57 4.21 17.87
C ASN A 161 -13.51 3.85 16.38
N ARG A 162 -12.56 2.99 16.02
CA ARG A 162 -12.28 2.63 14.63
C ARG A 162 -11.98 1.16 14.48
N SER A 163 -12.39 0.60 13.35
CA SER A 163 -12.18 -0.81 13.03
C SER A 163 -11.86 -0.98 11.56
N HIS A 164 -10.93 -1.87 11.27
CA HIS A 164 -10.73 -2.43 9.94
C HIS A 164 -10.83 -3.96 10.05
N GLY A 165 -11.58 -4.56 9.14
CA GLY A 165 -11.64 -6.01 8.99
C GLY A 165 -10.53 -6.53 8.07
N ALA A 166 -10.72 -7.72 7.53
CA ALA A 166 -9.81 -8.33 6.55
C ALA A 166 -9.84 -7.64 5.18
N GLU A 167 -10.85 -6.79 4.93
CA GLU A 167 -11.03 -6.06 3.69
C GLU A 167 -10.61 -4.59 3.81
N ARG A 168 -10.65 -3.90 2.68
CA ARG A 168 -10.21 -2.52 2.52
C ARG A 168 -11.20 -1.48 3.06
N LYS A 169 -12.43 -1.88 3.31
CA LYS A 169 -13.50 -1.05 3.84
C LYS A 169 -13.38 -0.94 5.35
N CYS A 170 -13.09 0.25 5.80
CA CYS A 170 -12.90 0.59 7.21
C CYS A 170 -14.18 1.15 7.82
N ARG A 171 -14.29 1.15 9.14
CA ARG A 171 -15.41 1.74 9.89
C ARG A 171 -14.94 2.65 11.00
N CYS A 172 -15.72 3.69 11.32
CA CYS A 172 -15.56 4.48 12.54
C CYS A 172 -16.90 4.80 13.19
N GLU A 173 -16.83 5.11 14.49
CA GLU A 173 -17.97 5.48 15.31
C GLU A 173 -18.55 6.84 14.92
N PHE A 174 -17.67 7.82 14.64
CA PHE A 174 -18.06 9.13 14.14
C PHE A 174 -16.93 9.76 13.33
N ALA A 175 -17.26 10.75 12.51
CA ALA A 175 -16.29 11.48 11.71
C ALA A 175 -16.73 12.93 11.49
N ASP A 176 -15.78 13.82 11.29
CA ASP A 176 -16.03 15.20 10.89
C ASP A 176 -15.91 15.29 9.36
N VAL A 177 -16.91 15.88 8.72
CA VAL A 177 -16.96 16.05 7.26
C VAL A 177 -16.12 17.27 6.89
N LEU A 178 -15.01 17.03 6.18
CA LEU A 178 -14.14 18.12 5.73
C LEU A 178 -14.59 18.70 4.40
N GLU A 179 -15.02 17.84 3.48
CA GLU A 179 -15.34 18.24 2.11
C GLU A 179 -16.37 17.29 1.49
N VAL A 180 -17.25 17.82 0.66
CA VAL A 180 -18.18 17.06 -0.19
C VAL A 180 -17.90 17.43 -1.63
N ILE A 181 -17.60 16.43 -2.48
CA ILE A 181 -17.17 16.61 -3.86
C ILE A 181 -18.24 16.06 -4.80
N GLY A 182 -18.71 16.90 -5.70
CA GLY A 182 -19.70 16.55 -6.71
C GLY A 182 -21.14 16.93 -6.36
N ALA A 183 -21.40 17.42 -5.12
CA ALA A 183 -22.70 17.91 -4.69
C ALA A 183 -22.56 18.83 -3.46
N GLU A 184 -23.66 19.46 -3.03
CA GLU A 184 -23.72 20.23 -1.77
C GLU A 184 -23.71 19.29 -0.54
N THR A 185 -24.33 18.13 -0.67
CA THR A 185 -24.38 17.10 0.38
C THR A 185 -24.16 15.70 -0.21
N GLY A 186 -23.60 14.79 0.61
CA GLY A 186 -23.53 13.37 0.29
C GLY A 186 -24.59 12.59 1.08
N GLU A 187 -25.16 11.55 0.51
CA GLU A 187 -26.05 10.61 1.21
C GLU A 187 -25.47 9.20 1.19
N SER A 188 -25.46 8.54 2.36
CA SER A 188 -25.07 7.13 2.43
C SER A 188 -26.03 6.25 1.63
N ASP A 189 -25.54 5.10 1.15
CA ASP A 189 -26.37 4.12 0.44
C ASP A 189 -27.12 3.17 1.40
N HIS A 190 -26.70 3.12 2.65
CA HIS A 190 -27.30 2.26 3.68
C HIS A 190 -28.50 2.93 4.37
N THR A 191 -29.37 2.10 4.94
CA THR A 191 -30.54 2.54 5.72
C THR A 191 -30.30 2.27 7.21
N PRO A 192 -30.52 3.24 8.12
CA PRO A 192 -30.97 4.61 7.83
C PRO A 192 -29.89 5.42 7.12
N ARG A 193 -30.32 6.39 6.31
CA ARG A 193 -29.40 7.24 5.54
C ARG A 193 -28.74 8.29 6.42
N ILE A 194 -27.44 8.42 6.25
CA ILE A 194 -26.66 9.50 6.85
C ILE A 194 -26.43 10.56 5.77
N THR A 195 -26.70 11.80 6.10
CA THR A 195 -26.39 12.96 5.25
C THR A 195 -25.07 13.58 5.70
N TYR A 196 -24.16 13.79 4.76
CA TYR A 196 -22.84 14.38 4.97
C TYR A 196 -22.83 15.82 4.45
N ARG A 197 -22.53 16.80 5.34
CA ARG A 197 -22.34 18.21 5.00
C ARG A 197 -20.98 18.68 5.50
N ALA A 198 -20.28 19.44 4.67
CA ALA A 198 -18.97 19.99 5.06
C ALA A 198 -19.08 20.84 6.33
N GLY A 199 -18.19 20.63 7.27
CA GLY A 199 -18.15 21.29 8.58
C GLY A 199 -19.02 20.64 9.67
N GLU A 200 -19.78 19.59 9.36
CA GLU A 200 -20.62 18.88 10.34
C GLU A 200 -19.96 17.57 10.80
N ARG A 201 -20.20 17.21 12.07
CA ARG A 201 -19.91 15.87 12.61
C ARG A 201 -21.03 14.92 12.23
N VAL A 202 -20.70 13.74 11.75
CA VAL A 202 -21.65 12.66 11.47
C VAL A 202 -21.43 11.51 12.43
N THR A 203 -22.55 10.96 12.92
CA THR A 203 -22.58 9.80 13.80
C THR A 203 -23.63 8.83 13.25
N PRO A 204 -23.34 7.56 13.12
CA PRO A 204 -24.33 6.56 12.76
C PRO A 204 -25.31 6.34 13.92
N ASP A 205 -26.42 5.71 13.65
CA ASP A 205 -27.43 5.36 14.67
C ASP A 205 -26.94 4.32 15.69
N ALA A 206 -25.94 3.52 15.32
CA ALA A 206 -25.28 2.57 16.18
C ALA A 206 -23.81 2.35 15.80
N TRP A 207 -23.02 1.89 16.77
CA TRP A 207 -21.65 1.43 16.60
C TRP A 207 -21.54 -0.03 17.04
N ASP A 208 -20.83 -0.85 16.25
CA ASP A 208 -20.54 -2.23 16.59
C ASP A 208 -19.03 -2.43 16.76
N GLU A 209 -18.63 -2.87 17.95
CA GLU A 209 -17.22 -3.14 18.28
C GLU A 209 -16.65 -4.40 17.61
N ASN A 210 -17.52 -5.27 17.06
CA ASN A 210 -17.08 -6.49 16.39
C ASN A 210 -16.32 -6.17 15.11
N ARG A 211 -15.01 -6.17 15.19
CA ARG A 211 -14.11 -5.87 14.05
C ARG A 211 -14.21 -6.88 12.89
N TRP A 212 -14.76 -8.06 13.12
CA TRP A 212 -14.88 -9.12 12.13
C TRP A 212 -16.19 -9.05 11.33
N ASP A 213 -17.17 -8.27 11.80
CA ASP A 213 -18.40 -8.02 11.06
C ASP A 213 -18.24 -6.74 10.21
N MET A 214 -17.91 -6.93 8.94
CA MET A 214 -17.55 -5.86 8.03
C MET A 214 -18.73 -5.06 7.49
N CYS A 215 -19.93 -5.63 7.57
CA CYS A 215 -21.18 -4.97 7.16
C CYS A 215 -21.98 -4.39 8.34
N SER A 216 -21.41 -4.43 9.55
CA SER A 216 -22.04 -3.95 10.76
C SER A 216 -22.10 -2.41 10.86
N ASN A 217 -22.72 -1.90 11.93
CA ASN A 217 -22.99 -0.49 12.16
C ASN A 217 -21.70 0.35 12.27
N GLY A 218 -21.75 1.56 11.75
CA GLY A 218 -20.65 2.51 11.71
C GLY A 218 -20.60 3.31 10.41
N ILE A 219 -19.75 4.32 10.38
CA ILE A 219 -19.46 5.05 9.14
C ILE A 219 -18.40 4.27 8.37
N HIS A 220 -18.78 3.71 7.23
CA HIS A 220 -17.86 3.01 6.34
C HIS A 220 -17.10 4.02 5.47
N PHE A 221 -15.79 3.83 5.35
CA PHE A 221 -14.89 4.69 4.58
C PHE A 221 -13.71 3.88 4.01
N PHE A 222 -12.92 4.53 3.15
CA PHE A 222 -11.69 4.04 2.58
C PHE A 222 -10.52 4.96 2.97
N LEU A 223 -9.31 4.45 2.96
CA LEU A 223 -8.13 5.24 3.32
C LEU A 223 -7.68 6.18 2.19
N THR A 224 -8.04 5.87 0.95
CA THR A 224 -7.75 6.76 -0.18
C THR A 224 -9.00 7.15 -0.95
N ARG A 225 -8.92 8.30 -1.62
CA ARG A 225 -9.98 8.79 -2.52
C ARG A 225 -10.20 7.83 -3.68
N LEU A 226 -9.14 7.32 -4.27
CA LEU A 226 -9.21 6.42 -5.43
C LEU A 226 -9.98 5.12 -5.10
N GLU A 227 -9.80 4.57 -3.90
CA GLU A 227 -10.59 3.41 -3.46
C GLU A 227 -12.07 3.74 -3.33
N ALA A 228 -12.38 4.89 -2.73
CA ALA A 228 -13.76 5.34 -2.63
C ALA A 228 -14.39 5.54 -4.02
N GLU A 229 -13.70 6.19 -4.95
CA GLU A 229 -14.18 6.42 -6.32
C GLU A 229 -14.45 5.12 -7.07
N ASN A 230 -13.57 4.13 -6.95
CA ASN A 230 -13.68 2.84 -7.65
C ASN A 230 -14.58 1.82 -6.93
N TYR A 231 -15.09 2.12 -5.75
CA TYR A 231 -16.00 1.23 -5.05
C TYR A 231 -17.36 1.20 -5.77
N ASN A 232 -17.82 0.02 -6.14
CA ASN A 232 -19.15 -0.18 -6.72
C ASN A 232 -20.17 -0.33 -5.59
N LEU A 233 -21.06 0.63 -5.49
CA LEU A 233 -22.21 0.64 -4.58
C LEU A 233 -23.29 -0.30 -5.07
#